data_13be6cbb51907e193c57c4a6d895d1ab
#
_entry.id   13be6cbb51907e193c57c4a6d895d1ab
#
_cell.length_a   1.000
_cell.length_b   1.000
_cell.length_c   1.000
_cell.angle_alpha   90.00
_cell.angle_beta   90.00
_cell.angle_gamma   90.00
#
_symmetry.space_group_name_H-M   'P 1'
#
loop_
_entity.id
_entity.type
_entity.pdbx_description
1 polymer ?
#
loop_
_entity_poly.entity_id
_entity_poly.type
_entity_poly.pdbx_seq_one_letter_code
_entity_poly.pdbx_strand_id
1 'polypeptide(L)'
;MMKNFAELLKNHGLKATFQRMTILSAIHELGHANVDEIYEKVLETHPTLSLATVYKNIITMVEQGVLVEVPIAGKKSKYELKKEEHLHLVCVECGSVVDRELDPILAEDTRKVAQNSSFALKERQLNLYGVCDKCQMAEAS
;
A
#
# COMPACT_ATOMS: atom_id res chain seq x y z
N MET A 1 -12.52 14.30 8.77
CA MET A 1 -12.28 15.13 7.59
C MET A 1 -12.18 14.24 6.35
N MET A 2 -12.96 14.53 5.35
CA MET A 2 -12.94 13.74 4.11
C MET A 2 -11.70 14.08 3.29
N LYS A 3 -11.00 13.04 2.82
CA LYS A 3 -9.87 13.22 1.93
C LYS A 3 -10.36 13.63 0.54
N ASN A 4 -9.66 14.58 -0.06
CA ASN A 4 -9.96 15.00 -1.42
C ASN A 4 -9.25 14.09 -2.43
N PHE A 5 -9.88 12.99 -2.78
CA PHE A 5 -9.31 12.02 -3.71
C PHE A 5 -9.26 12.55 -5.15
N ALA A 6 -10.19 13.43 -5.51
CA ALA A 6 -10.18 14.03 -6.85
C ALA A 6 -8.91 14.84 -7.07
N GLU A 7 -8.54 15.66 -6.09
CA GLU A 7 -7.33 16.48 -6.15
C GLU A 7 -6.08 15.61 -6.14
N LEU A 8 -6.07 14.57 -5.30
CA LEU A 8 -4.96 13.61 -5.23
C LEU A 8 -4.70 12.98 -6.60
N LEU A 9 -5.75 12.52 -7.28
CA LEU A 9 -5.64 11.93 -8.61
C LEU A 9 -5.12 12.92 -9.63
N LYS A 10 -5.67 14.12 -9.64
CA LYS A 10 -5.24 15.17 -10.58
C LYS A 10 -3.79 15.55 -10.39
N ASN A 11 -3.33 15.64 -9.14
CA ASN A 11 -1.94 15.97 -8.82
C ASN A 11 -0.96 14.90 -9.32
N HIS A 12 -1.44 13.69 -9.56
CA HIS A 12 -0.64 12.59 -10.09
C HIS A 12 -0.91 12.31 -11.57
N GLY A 13 -1.55 13.25 -12.25
CA GLY A 13 -1.80 13.14 -13.69
C GLY A 13 -2.89 12.16 -14.08
N LEU A 14 -3.77 11.84 -13.15
CA LEU A 14 -4.86 10.90 -13.40
C LEU A 14 -6.21 11.58 -13.39
N LYS A 15 -7.10 11.09 -14.25
CA LYS A 15 -8.47 11.54 -14.31
C LYS A 15 -9.20 11.10 -13.03
N ALA A 16 -9.91 12.03 -12.41
CA ALA A 16 -10.65 11.77 -11.17
C ALA A 16 -12.00 11.13 -11.49
N THR A 17 -11.97 9.85 -11.88
CA THR A 17 -13.20 9.10 -12.15
C THR A 17 -13.84 8.66 -10.83
N PHE A 18 -15.16 8.47 -10.87
CA PHE A 18 -15.90 7.99 -9.72
C PHE A 18 -15.39 6.62 -9.26
N GLN A 19 -15.05 5.75 -10.20
CA GLN A 19 -14.49 4.43 -9.91
C GLN A 19 -13.18 4.54 -9.13
N ARG A 20 -12.26 5.39 -9.57
CA ARG A 20 -10.97 5.59 -8.88
C ARG A 20 -11.15 6.17 -7.49
N MET A 21 -12.05 7.14 -7.35
CA MET A 21 -12.32 7.75 -6.05
C MET A 21 -12.92 6.73 -5.07
N THR A 22 -13.81 5.86 -5.56
CA THR A 22 -14.40 4.80 -4.74
C THR A 22 -13.34 3.79 -4.29
N ILE A 23 -12.43 3.42 -5.19
CA ILE A 23 -11.32 2.51 -4.85
C ILE A 23 -10.43 3.13 -3.77
N LEU A 24 -10.07 4.40 -3.92
CA LEU A 24 -9.23 5.09 -2.93
C LEU A 24 -9.94 5.20 -1.57
N SER A 25 -11.22 5.46 -1.57
CA SER A 25 -12.03 5.51 -0.35
C SER A 25 -12.02 4.15 0.36
N ALA A 26 -12.18 3.07 -0.41
CA ALA A 26 -12.17 1.70 0.13
C ALA A 26 -10.81 1.39 0.77
N ILE A 27 -9.73 1.71 0.08
CA ILE A 27 -8.37 1.47 0.60
C ILE A 27 -8.11 2.30 1.85
N HIS A 28 -8.56 3.55 1.84
CA HIS A 28 -8.40 4.44 3.00
C HIS A 28 -9.09 3.87 4.25
N GLU A 29 -10.31 3.34 4.09
CA GLU A 29 -11.04 2.73 5.20
C GLU A 29 -10.39 1.44 5.69
N LEU A 30 -9.87 0.62 4.77
CA LEU A 30 -9.28 -0.67 5.10
C LEU A 30 -7.83 -0.57 5.61
N GLY A 31 -7.14 0.52 5.27
CA GLY A 31 -5.73 0.73 5.62
C GLY A 31 -4.81 0.01 4.66
N HIS A 32 -4.57 -1.27 4.88
CA HIS A 32 -3.84 -2.15 3.96
C HIS A 32 -4.81 -3.24 3.50
N ALA A 33 -4.94 -3.44 2.22
CA ALA A 33 -5.89 -4.42 1.69
C ALA A 33 -5.42 -5.04 0.39
N ASN A 34 -5.73 -6.32 0.19
CA ASN A 34 -5.49 -6.97 -1.09
C ASN A 34 -6.63 -6.64 -2.07
N VAL A 35 -6.46 -7.06 -3.32
CA VAL A 35 -7.42 -6.70 -4.38
C VAL A 35 -8.82 -7.26 -4.08
N ASP A 36 -8.92 -8.45 -3.50
CA ASP A 36 -10.22 -9.06 -3.20
C ASP A 36 -10.98 -8.27 -2.12
N GLU A 37 -10.28 -7.87 -1.08
CA GLU A 37 -10.85 -7.05 -0.01
C GLU A 37 -11.33 -5.69 -0.54
N ILE A 38 -10.50 -5.07 -1.38
CA ILE A 38 -10.85 -3.79 -2.02
C ILE A 38 -12.09 -3.96 -2.89
N TYR A 39 -12.11 -5.04 -3.69
CA TYR A 39 -13.23 -5.32 -4.59
C TYR A 39 -14.55 -5.50 -3.82
N GLU A 40 -14.55 -6.28 -2.75
CA GLU A 40 -15.74 -6.45 -1.92
C GLU A 40 -16.27 -5.12 -1.40
N LYS A 41 -15.37 -4.26 -0.95
CA LYS A 41 -15.74 -2.94 -0.44
C LYS A 41 -16.30 -2.05 -1.53
N VAL A 42 -15.69 -2.08 -2.72
CA VAL A 42 -16.12 -1.28 -3.88
C VAL A 42 -17.51 -1.72 -4.35
N LEU A 43 -17.81 -3.01 -4.30
CA LEU A 43 -19.12 -3.54 -4.72
C LEU A 43 -20.28 -2.98 -3.89
N GLU A 44 -20.04 -2.53 -2.68
CA GLU A 44 -21.07 -1.90 -1.85
C GLU A 44 -21.62 -0.63 -2.52
N THR A 45 -20.77 0.07 -3.28
CA THR A 45 -21.13 1.31 -3.98
C THR A 45 -21.34 1.09 -5.47
N HIS A 46 -20.57 0.18 -6.07
CA HIS A 46 -20.61 -0.14 -7.52
C HIS A 46 -20.86 -1.64 -7.74
N PRO A 47 -22.12 -2.09 -7.63
CA PRO A 47 -22.41 -3.54 -7.69
C PRO A 47 -22.07 -4.22 -9.02
N THR A 48 -21.96 -3.46 -10.11
CA THR A 48 -21.71 -4.02 -11.44
C THR A 48 -20.26 -3.92 -11.90
N LEU A 49 -19.41 -3.34 -11.08
CA LEU A 49 -17.99 -3.18 -11.45
C LEU A 49 -17.26 -4.52 -11.39
N SER A 50 -16.47 -4.83 -12.43
CA SER A 50 -15.73 -6.10 -12.47
C SER A 50 -14.44 -6.05 -11.68
N LEU A 51 -14.01 -7.22 -11.22
CA LEU A 51 -12.72 -7.37 -10.53
C LEU A 51 -11.56 -6.90 -11.42
N ALA A 52 -11.62 -7.26 -12.72
CA ALA A 52 -10.60 -6.86 -13.68
C ALA A 52 -10.46 -5.34 -13.78
N THR A 53 -11.58 -4.63 -13.79
CA THR A 53 -11.57 -3.16 -13.85
C THR A 53 -10.98 -2.55 -12.57
N VAL A 54 -11.35 -3.09 -11.42
CA VAL A 54 -10.80 -2.64 -10.13
C VAL A 54 -9.29 -2.84 -10.11
N TYR A 55 -8.83 -4.03 -10.47
CA TYR A 55 -7.40 -4.36 -10.49
C TYR A 55 -6.62 -3.44 -11.44
N LYS A 56 -7.15 -3.23 -12.65
CA LYS A 56 -6.52 -2.35 -13.64
C LYS A 56 -6.34 -0.94 -13.09
N ASN A 57 -7.35 -0.40 -12.42
CA ASN A 57 -7.27 0.93 -11.81
C ASN A 57 -6.27 0.97 -10.66
N ILE A 58 -6.20 -0.09 -9.84
CA ILE A 58 -5.22 -0.19 -8.76
C ILE A 58 -3.80 -0.12 -9.34
N ILE A 59 -3.52 -0.92 -10.36
CA ILE A 59 -2.19 -0.96 -10.99
C ILE A 59 -1.83 0.40 -11.57
N THR A 60 -2.77 1.05 -12.26
CA THR A 60 -2.55 2.39 -12.81
C THR A 60 -2.20 3.39 -11.69
N MET A 61 -2.90 3.32 -10.56
CA MET A 61 -2.65 4.22 -9.44
C MET A 61 -1.33 3.92 -8.73
N VAL A 62 -0.90 2.66 -8.70
CA VAL A 62 0.43 2.29 -8.20
C VAL A 62 1.51 2.88 -9.11
N GLU A 63 1.37 2.71 -10.41
CA GLU A 63 2.33 3.22 -11.39
C GLU A 63 2.48 4.74 -11.32
N GLN A 64 1.38 5.45 -11.04
CA GLN A 64 1.39 6.91 -10.93
C GLN A 64 1.72 7.42 -9.53
N GLY A 65 2.02 6.53 -8.60
CA GLY A 65 2.47 6.92 -7.25
C GLY A 65 1.37 7.34 -6.29
N VAL A 66 0.11 7.07 -6.60
CA VAL A 66 -1.03 7.35 -5.71
C VAL A 66 -1.13 6.26 -4.64
N LEU A 67 -0.84 5.03 -5.02
CA LEU A 67 -0.88 3.86 -4.14
C LEU A 67 0.50 3.23 -4.04
N VAL A 68 0.72 2.51 -2.95
CA VAL A 68 1.92 1.71 -2.72
C VAL A 68 1.50 0.24 -2.67
N GLU A 69 2.25 -0.60 -3.37
CA GLU A 69 2.07 -2.05 -3.30
C GLU A 69 3.05 -2.62 -2.28
N VAL A 70 2.53 -3.42 -1.35
CA VAL A 70 3.34 -4.16 -0.37
C VAL A 70 3.30 -5.63 -0.76
N PRO A 71 4.36 -6.15 -1.39
CA PRO A 71 4.37 -7.54 -1.83
C PRO A 71 4.55 -8.51 -0.66
N ILE A 72 3.88 -9.66 -0.73
CA ILE A 72 3.96 -10.71 0.28
C ILE A 72 4.15 -12.03 -0.46
N ALA A 73 5.29 -12.68 -0.24
CA ALA A 73 5.61 -13.94 -0.91
C ALA A 73 4.54 -15.00 -0.64
N GLY A 74 4.04 -15.64 -1.70
CA GLY A 74 3.01 -16.68 -1.60
C GLY A 74 1.61 -16.19 -1.31
N LYS A 75 1.41 -14.86 -1.26
CA LYS A 75 0.10 -14.24 -1.00
C LYS A 75 -0.11 -13.10 -1.97
N LYS A 76 -1.36 -12.64 -2.05
CA LYS A 76 -1.68 -11.45 -2.84
C LYS A 76 -1.09 -10.22 -2.17
N SER A 77 -0.54 -9.31 -2.97
CA SER A 77 -0.02 -8.03 -2.48
C SER A 77 -1.11 -7.24 -1.77
N LYS A 78 -0.70 -6.43 -0.81
CA LYS A 78 -1.59 -5.45 -0.19
C LYS A 78 -1.27 -4.06 -0.73
N TYR A 79 -2.27 -3.22 -0.74
CA TYR A 79 -2.17 -1.85 -1.27
C TYR A 79 -2.55 -0.85 -0.19
N GLU A 80 -1.90 0.29 -0.22
CA GLU A 80 -2.21 1.39 0.69
C GLU A 80 -2.07 2.72 -0.04
N LEU A 81 -2.68 3.76 0.52
CA LEU A 81 -2.47 5.12 0.02
C LEU A 81 -1.03 5.52 0.33
N LYS A 82 -0.39 6.17 -0.64
CA LYS A 82 0.95 6.70 -0.43
C LYS A 82 0.90 7.82 0.60
N LYS A 83 1.79 7.74 1.57
CA LYS A 83 1.93 8.74 2.64
C LYS A 83 3.41 8.92 2.93
N GLU A 84 3.74 9.68 3.97
CA GLU A 84 5.12 9.88 4.38
C GLU A 84 5.84 8.54 4.53
N GLU A 85 7.15 8.54 4.29
CA GLU A 85 7.94 7.34 4.37
C GLU A 85 7.82 6.68 5.74
N HIS A 86 7.59 5.39 5.72
CA HIS A 86 7.44 4.56 6.92
C HIS A 86 7.93 3.17 6.57
N LEU A 87 8.10 2.33 7.56
CA LEU A 87 8.43 0.93 7.29
C LEU A 87 7.24 0.03 7.62
N HIS A 88 7.24 -1.12 6.98
CA HIS A 88 6.21 -2.12 7.17
C HIS A 88 6.77 -3.34 7.89
N LEU A 89 6.03 -3.87 8.84
CA LEU A 89 6.25 -5.18 9.41
C LEU A 89 5.22 -6.10 8.78
N VAL A 90 5.69 -7.07 8.01
CA VAL A 90 4.82 -7.97 7.23
C VAL A 90 4.91 -9.39 7.79
N CYS A 91 3.77 -9.93 8.22
CA CYS A 91 3.72 -11.32 8.67
C CYS A 91 3.53 -12.24 7.47
N VAL A 92 4.48 -13.14 7.26
CA VAL A 92 4.43 -14.09 6.13
C VAL A 92 3.41 -15.19 6.36
N GLU A 93 2.97 -15.40 7.61
CA GLU A 93 1.97 -16.43 7.94
C GLU A 93 0.54 -15.93 7.69
N CYS A 94 0.15 -14.82 8.32
CA CYS A 94 -1.22 -14.33 8.22
C CYS A 94 -1.40 -13.17 7.24
N GLY A 95 -0.31 -12.58 6.75
CA GLY A 95 -0.36 -11.47 5.80
C GLY A 95 -0.67 -10.11 6.42
N SER A 96 -0.66 -9.99 7.75
CA SER A 96 -0.87 -8.69 8.39
C SER A 96 0.28 -7.74 8.07
N VAL A 97 -0.05 -6.46 7.90
CA VAL A 97 0.92 -5.40 7.64
C VAL A 97 0.72 -4.32 8.68
N VAL A 98 1.79 -3.96 9.36
CA VAL A 98 1.78 -2.93 10.40
C VAL A 98 2.78 -1.85 10.02
N ASP A 99 2.33 -0.59 10.08
CA ASP A 99 3.19 0.57 9.83
C ASP A 99 3.97 0.93 11.07
N ARG A 100 5.22 1.34 10.86
CA ARG A 100 6.05 1.93 11.91
C ARG A 100 6.74 3.16 11.32
N GLU A 101 7.02 4.13 12.16
CA GLU A 101 7.75 5.32 11.74
C GLU A 101 9.15 4.94 11.27
N LEU A 102 9.61 5.61 10.24
CA LEU A 102 10.98 5.46 9.76
C LEU A 102 11.89 6.23 10.72
N ASP A 103 12.72 5.50 11.46
CA ASP A 103 13.69 6.08 12.36
C ASP A 103 14.64 7.01 11.61
N PRO A 104 14.91 8.23 12.11
CA PRO A 104 15.83 9.16 11.45
C PRO A 104 17.23 8.58 11.19
N ILE A 105 17.71 7.72 12.08
CA ILE A 105 19.02 7.08 11.90
C ILE A 105 18.97 6.11 10.70
N LEU A 106 17.92 5.32 10.62
CA LEU A 106 17.73 4.39 9.50
C LEU A 106 17.55 5.14 8.18
N ALA A 107 16.80 6.23 8.21
CA ALA A 107 16.63 7.09 7.03
C ALA A 107 17.98 7.62 6.55
N GLU A 108 18.80 8.09 7.46
CA GLU A 108 20.13 8.63 7.14
C GLU A 108 21.07 7.52 6.63
N ASP A 109 21.05 6.36 7.26
CA ASP A 109 21.90 5.23 6.86
C ASP A 109 21.58 4.77 5.43
N THR A 110 20.31 4.66 5.08
CA THR A 110 19.90 4.28 3.72
C THR A 110 20.26 5.36 2.70
N ARG A 111 20.16 6.64 3.10
CA ARG A 111 20.59 7.75 2.25
C ARG A 111 22.09 7.68 1.97
N LYS A 112 22.89 7.34 2.97
CA LYS A 112 24.35 7.18 2.81
C LYS A 112 24.71 6.04 1.87
N VAL A 113 23.97 4.94 1.91
CA VAL A 113 24.19 3.82 1.00
C VAL A 113 24.03 4.29 -0.44
N ALA A 114 22.98 5.04 -0.73
CA ALA A 114 22.75 5.58 -2.07
C ALA A 114 23.86 6.57 -2.45
N GLN A 115 24.21 7.48 -1.56
CA GLN A 115 25.23 8.49 -1.78
C GLN A 115 26.61 7.85 -2.06
N ASN A 116 26.99 6.84 -1.29
CA ASN A 116 28.25 6.13 -1.48
C ASN A 116 28.29 5.33 -2.78
N SER A 117 27.13 5.07 -3.36
CA SER A 117 27.00 4.36 -4.64
C SER A 117 26.80 5.31 -5.82
N SER A 118 26.98 6.61 -5.61
CA SER A 118 26.71 7.67 -6.60
C SER A 118 25.30 7.54 -7.17
N PHE A 119 24.34 7.22 -6.32
CA PHE A 119 22.95 6.93 -6.66
C PHE A 119 22.04 8.05 -6.19
N ALA A 120 21.25 8.61 -7.09
CA ALA A 120 20.27 9.67 -6.75
C ALA A 120 19.01 9.02 -6.20
N LEU A 121 18.89 8.92 -4.89
CA LEU A 121 17.75 8.30 -4.23
C LEU A 121 16.48 9.14 -4.46
N LYS A 122 15.44 8.52 -5.03
CA LYS A 122 14.15 9.17 -5.26
C LYS A 122 13.15 8.81 -4.17
N GLU A 123 13.07 7.53 -3.83
CA GLU A 123 12.21 7.04 -2.76
C GLU A 123 12.76 5.72 -2.24
N ARG A 124 12.28 5.31 -1.08
CA ARG A 124 12.65 4.02 -0.51
C ARG A 124 11.40 3.36 0.06
N GLN A 125 11.41 2.04 0.05
CA GLN A 125 10.37 1.24 0.68
C GLN A 125 11.09 0.20 1.55
N LEU A 126 10.79 0.20 2.83
CA LEU A 126 11.41 -0.72 3.78
C LEU A 126 10.34 -1.65 4.33
N ASN A 127 10.48 -2.92 4.02
CA ASN A 127 9.57 -3.97 4.48
C ASN A 127 10.40 -5.00 5.24
N LEU A 128 9.96 -5.31 6.48
CA LEU A 128 10.57 -6.37 7.28
C LEU A 128 9.60 -7.54 7.28
N TYR A 129 10.07 -8.71 6.88
CA TYR A 129 9.26 -9.91 6.74
C TYR A 129 9.57 -10.88 7.88
N GLY A 130 8.53 -11.33 8.56
CA GLY A 130 8.71 -12.23 9.69
C GLY A 130 7.39 -12.82 10.10
N VAL A 131 7.27 -13.16 11.38
CA VAL A 131 6.06 -13.79 11.95
C VAL A 131 5.56 -12.90 13.08
N CYS A 132 4.29 -12.49 13.02
CA CYS A 132 3.71 -11.62 14.03
C CYS A 132 3.53 -12.36 15.37
N ASP A 133 3.32 -11.61 16.45
CA ASP A 133 3.20 -12.18 17.78
C ASP A 133 2.09 -13.24 17.89
N LYS A 134 0.95 -13.01 17.25
CA LYS A 134 -0.16 -13.98 17.25
C LYS A 134 0.22 -15.27 16.56
N CYS A 135 0.90 -15.20 15.43
CA CYS A 135 1.33 -16.39 14.68
C CYS A 135 2.46 -17.13 15.41
N GLN A 136 3.35 -16.40 16.08
CA GLN A 136 4.38 -17.01 16.93
C GLN A 136 3.75 -17.82 18.06
N MET A 137 2.72 -17.29 18.68
CA MET A 137 2.00 -18.00 19.76
C MET A 137 1.29 -19.23 19.23
N ALA A 138 0.71 -19.16 18.03
CA ALA A 138 0.07 -20.30 17.38
C ALA A 138 1.08 -21.41 17.08
N GLU A 139 2.31 -21.04 16.66
CA GLU A 139 3.38 -22.00 16.39
C GLU A 139 3.91 -22.67 17.67
N ALA A 140 3.86 -21.95 18.80
CA ALA A 140 4.37 -22.44 20.08
C ALA A 140 3.41 -23.41 20.78
N SER A 141 2.15 -23.49 20.34
CA SER A 141 1.13 -24.35 20.99
C SER A 141 1.02 -25.75 20.38
#